data_4d5af8f06641f698130c38521184c934
#
_entry.id   4d5af8f06641f698130c38521184c934
#
_cell.length_a   1.000
_cell.length_b   1.000
_cell.length_c   1.000
_cell.angle_alpha   90.00
_cell.angle_beta   90.00
_cell.angle_gamma   90.00
#
_symmetry.space_group_name_H-M   'P 1'
#
loop_
_entity.id
_entity.type
_entity.pdbx_description
1 polymer ?
#
loop_
_entity_poly.entity_id
_entity_poly.type
_entity_poly.pdbx_seq_one_letter_code
_entity_poly.pdbx_strand_id
1 'polypeptide(L)'
;MMKKLEAIIKPFKLDEVKEALHDIGIQGITVLEAKGFGRQKGHTELYRGAEYVVDFLPKVKIEVVVDEAMCERVVDSIQQAAQTGRIGDGKIFISSIDEAIRIRTGERGSDAV
;
A
#
# COMPACT_ATOMS: atom_id res chain seq x y z
N MET A 1 -14.08 4.81 15.21
CA MET A 1 -12.62 4.67 15.35
C MET A 1 -11.99 4.66 13.97
N MET A 2 -10.81 5.23 13.85
CA MET A 2 -10.12 5.29 12.57
C MET A 2 -9.12 4.14 12.44
N LYS A 3 -8.94 3.68 11.21
CA LYS A 3 -7.97 2.64 10.88
C LYS A 3 -7.02 3.15 9.82
N LYS A 4 -5.76 2.77 9.97
CA LYS A 4 -4.74 2.98 8.95
C LYS A 4 -4.46 1.67 8.25
N LEU A 5 -4.50 1.70 6.94
CA LEU A 5 -4.10 0.56 6.12
C LEU A 5 -2.80 0.91 5.42
N GLU A 6 -1.84 0.00 5.54
CA GLU A 6 -0.59 0.08 4.80
C GLU A 6 -0.53 -1.12 3.86
N ALA A 7 -0.52 -0.86 2.58
CA ALA A 7 -0.48 -1.91 1.56
C ALA A 7 0.86 -1.88 0.85
N ILE A 8 1.59 -2.98 0.94
CA ILE A 8 2.84 -3.15 0.21
C ILE A 8 2.51 -3.98 -1.03
N ILE A 9 2.69 -3.39 -2.20
CA ILE A 9 2.25 -3.98 -3.47
C ILE A 9 3.36 -3.97 -4.51
N LYS A 10 3.16 -4.72 -5.58
CA LYS A 10 4.02 -4.64 -6.77
C LYS A 10 3.85 -3.27 -7.42
N PRO A 11 4.94 -2.62 -7.86
CA PRO A 11 4.86 -1.25 -8.40
C PRO A 11 3.89 -1.10 -9.59
N PHE A 12 3.83 -2.08 -10.47
CA PHE A 12 2.98 -1.98 -11.66
C PHE A 12 1.48 -2.08 -11.36
N LYS A 13 1.13 -2.39 -10.10
CA LYS A 13 -0.27 -2.43 -9.66
C LYS A 13 -0.75 -1.11 -9.07
N LEU A 14 0.12 -0.12 -8.92
CA LEU A 14 -0.22 1.14 -8.26
C LEU A 14 -1.43 1.82 -8.92
N ASP A 15 -1.42 1.95 -10.24
CA ASP A 15 -2.50 2.66 -10.93
C ASP A 15 -3.85 1.95 -10.76
N GLU A 16 -3.86 0.63 -10.83
CA GLU A 16 -5.10 -0.14 -10.63
C GLU A 16 -5.64 0.03 -9.21
N VAL A 17 -4.74 0.00 -8.21
CA VAL A 17 -5.15 0.20 -6.81
C VAL A 17 -5.67 1.61 -6.60
N LYS A 18 -5.00 2.61 -7.15
CA LYS A 18 -5.45 4.01 -7.06
C LYS A 18 -6.84 4.17 -7.63
N GLU A 19 -7.11 3.61 -8.81
CA GLU A 19 -8.42 3.67 -9.43
C GLU A 19 -9.49 2.96 -8.60
N ALA A 20 -9.17 1.79 -8.08
CA ALA A 20 -10.10 1.03 -7.24
C ALA A 20 -10.49 1.80 -5.98
N LEU A 21 -9.52 2.46 -5.35
CA LEU A 21 -9.79 3.28 -4.16
C LEU A 21 -10.61 4.53 -4.50
N HIS A 22 -10.30 5.16 -5.61
CA HIS A 22 -11.08 6.31 -6.08
C HIS A 22 -12.54 5.90 -6.31
N ASP A 23 -12.77 4.74 -6.90
CA ASP A 23 -14.13 4.25 -7.22
C ASP A 23 -15.00 4.02 -5.98
N ILE A 24 -14.40 3.76 -4.84
CA ILE A 24 -15.14 3.62 -3.58
C ILE A 24 -15.14 4.89 -2.74
N GLY A 25 -14.71 6.02 -3.30
CA GLY A 25 -14.79 7.31 -2.66
C GLY A 25 -13.59 7.74 -1.84
N ILE A 26 -12.47 7.03 -1.92
CA ILE A 26 -11.24 7.41 -1.24
C ILE A 26 -10.55 8.51 -2.06
N GLN A 27 -10.39 9.69 -1.47
CA GLN A 27 -9.86 10.84 -2.18
C GLN A 27 -8.38 11.09 -1.92
N GLY A 28 -7.87 10.63 -0.77
CA GLY A 28 -6.48 10.86 -0.39
C GLY A 28 -5.76 9.59 -0.04
N ILE A 29 -4.61 9.37 -0.66
CA ILE A 29 -3.70 8.29 -0.30
C ILE A 29 -2.29 8.85 -0.27
N THR A 30 -1.43 8.22 0.51
CA THR A 30 0.00 8.52 0.52
C THR A 30 0.74 7.36 -0.11
N VAL A 31 1.65 7.65 -1.02
CA VAL A 31 2.40 6.63 -1.75
C VAL A 31 3.88 6.82 -1.48
N LEU A 32 4.56 5.74 -1.10
CA LEU A 32 5.99 5.73 -0.87
C LEU A 32 6.63 4.61 -1.69
N GLU A 33 7.80 4.88 -2.20
CA GLU A 33 8.64 3.84 -2.79
C GLU A 33 9.25 3.03 -1.66
N ALA A 34 9.30 1.71 -1.83
CA ALA A 34 9.83 0.80 -0.85
C ALA A 34 10.62 -0.31 -1.53
N LYS A 35 11.40 -1.03 -0.73
CA LYS A 35 12.10 -2.23 -1.19
C LYS A 35 11.71 -3.38 -0.28
N GLY A 36 11.40 -4.51 -0.88
CA GLY A 36 11.01 -5.69 -0.13
C GLY A 36 12.01 -6.82 -0.30
N PHE A 37 12.19 -7.57 0.78
CA PHE A 37 12.90 -8.82 0.76
C PHE A 37 11.98 -9.88 1.35
N GLY A 38 11.77 -10.96 0.63
CA GLY A 38 10.88 -11.99 1.12
C GLY A 38 10.95 -13.24 0.26
N ARG A 39 9.85 -14.00 0.24
CA ARG A 39 9.79 -15.30 -0.45
C ARG A 39 10.00 -15.19 -1.94
N GLN A 40 9.68 -14.05 -2.53
CA GLN A 40 9.89 -13.82 -3.96
C GLN A 40 11.38 -13.84 -4.32
N LYS A 41 12.23 -13.41 -3.38
CA LYS A 41 13.65 -13.18 -3.57
C LYS A 41 13.94 -12.28 -4.76
N GLY A 42 15.16 -11.90 -4.93
CA GLY A 42 15.61 -11.19 -6.11
C GLY A 42 15.91 -12.15 -7.24
N HIS A 43 16.20 -11.60 -8.38
CA HIS A 43 16.68 -12.31 -9.53
C HIS A 43 18.20 -12.13 -9.64
N THR A 44 18.84 -12.97 -10.42
CA THR A 44 20.27 -12.88 -10.69
C THR A 44 20.50 -11.88 -11.81
N GLU A 45 21.42 -10.94 -11.58
CA GLU A 45 21.84 -9.97 -12.60
C GLU A 45 23.34 -10.11 -12.86
N LEU A 46 23.75 -9.78 -14.11
CA LEU A 46 25.14 -9.72 -14.49
C LEU A 46 25.66 -8.30 -14.37
N TYR A 47 26.80 -8.16 -13.72
CA TYR A 47 27.49 -6.88 -13.62
C TYR A 47 28.98 -7.12 -13.75
N ARG A 48 29.60 -6.52 -14.80
CA ARG A 48 31.02 -6.68 -15.08
C ARG A 48 31.44 -8.16 -15.19
N GLY A 49 30.58 -8.99 -15.76
CA GLY A 49 30.84 -10.40 -15.94
C GLY A 49 30.64 -11.28 -14.71
N ALA A 50 30.23 -10.74 -13.59
CA ALA A 50 29.91 -11.47 -12.37
C ALA A 50 28.40 -11.50 -12.15
N GLU A 51 27.90 -12.61 -11.61
CA GLU A 51 26.49 -12.73 -11.22
C GLU A 51 26.29 -12.18 -9.83
N TYR A 52 25.22 -11.40 -9.67
CA TYR A 52 24.77 -10.90 -8.37
C TYR A 52 23.34 -11.31 -8.13
N VAL A 53 23.05 -11.76 -6.91
CA VAL A 53 21.67 -12.00 -6.47
C VAL A 53 21.11 -10.68 -5.97
N VAL A 54 19.99 -10.26 -6.55
CA VAL A 54 19.28 -9.06 -6.10
C VAL A 54 18.33 -9.47 -4.98
N ASP A 55 18.70 -9.15 -3.75
CA ASP A 55 17.93 -9.55 -2.57
C ASP A 55 16.72 -8.67 -2.32
N PHE A 56 16.78 -7.40 -2.73
CA PHE A 56 15.70 -6.45 -2.52
C PHE A 56 15.04 -6.11 -3.86
N LEU A 57 13.73 -6.17 -3.86
CA LEU A 57 12.91 -5.83 -5.03
C LEU A 57 12.11 -4.55 -4.77
N PRO A 58 11.91 -3.74 -5.80
CA PRO A 58 11.10 -2.54 -5.64
C PRO A 58 9.66 -2.92 -5.29
N LYS A 59 9.09 -2.16 -4.39
CA LYS A 59 7.69 -2.23 -3.97
C LYS A 59 7.16 -0.81 -3.83
N VAL A 60 5.85 -0.70 -3.72
CA VAL A 60 5.19 0.55 -3.39
C VAL A 60 4.39 0.34 -2.13
N LYS A 61 4.47 1.29 -1.21
CA LYS A 61 3.64 1.31 -0.02
C LYS A 61 2.58 2.38 -0.17
N ILE A 62 1.33 1.98 -0.02
CA ILE A 62 0.19 2.89 0.00
C ILE A 62 -0.31 2.97 1.42
N GLU A 63 -0.47 4.19 1.93
CA GLU A 63 -1.04 4.44 3.24
C GLU A 63 -2.36 5.18 3.07
N VAL A 64 -3.40 4.68 3.71
CA VAL A 64 -4.70 5.33 3.73
C VAL A 64 -5.29 5.20 5.13
N VAL A 65 -5.90 6.29 5.61
CA VAL A 65 -6.59 6.31 6.90
C VAL A 65 -8.06 6.55 6.63
N VAL A 66 -8.90 5.69 7.21
CA VAL A 66 -10.35 5.74 7.00
C VAL A 66 -11.07 5.46 8.31
N ASP A 67 -12.35 5.78 8.36
CA ASP A 67 -13.20 5.30 9.44
C ASP A 67 -13.30 3.77 9.39
N GLU A 68 -13.45 3.17 10.55
CA GLU A 68 -13.53 1.72 10.68
C GLU A 68 -14.61 1.11 9.77
N ALA A 69 -15.72 1.82 9.58
CA ALA A 69 -16.81 1.34 8.74
C ALA A 69 -16.37 1.11 7.27
N MET A 70 -15.34 1.80 6.82
CA MET A 70 -14.82 1.66 5.45
C MET A 70 -13.68 0.65 5.33
N CYS A 71 -13.16 0.17 6.45
CA CYS A 71 -11.92 -0.61 6.46
C CYS A 71 -12.00 -1.85 5.57
N GLU A 72 -13.01 -2.69 5.74
CA GLU A 72 -13.15 -3.92 4.95
C GLU A 72 -13.33 -3.64 3.47
N ARG A 73 -14.04 -2.58 3.14
CA ARG A 73 -14.25 -2.20 1.75
C ARG A 73 -12.94 -1.76 1.08
N VAL A 74 -12.11 -1.06 1.83
CA VAL A 74 -10.78 -0.66 1.35
C VAL A 74 -9.88 -1.89 1.19
N VAL A 75 -9.90 -2.81 2.15
CA VAL A 75 -9.15 -4.07 2.06
C VAL A 75 -9.53 -4.83 0.78
N ASP A 76 -10.81 -5.03 0.55
CA ASP A 76 -11.29 -5.76 -0.62
C ASP A 76 -10.87 -5.09 -1.92
N SER A 77 -10.98 -3.77 -1.99
CA SER A 77 -10.60 -3.02 -3.19
C SER A 77 -9.11 -3.14 -3.49
N ILE A 78 -8.27 -3.00 -2.47
CA ILE A 78 -6.82 -3.14 -2.64
C ILE A 78 -6.47 -4.57 -3.03
N GLN A 79 -7.01 -5.55 -2.33
CA GLN A 79 -6.70 -6.96 -2.57
C GLN A 79 -7.04 -7.37 -4.01
N GLN A 80 -8.24 -7.05 -4.46
CA GLN A 80 -8.67 -7.39 -5.81
C GLN A 80 -7.81 -6.70 -6.87
N ALA A 81 -7.49 -5.43 -6.68
CA ALA A 81 -6.72 -4.67 -7.66
C ALA A 81 -5.25 -5.08 -7.69
N ALA A 82 -4.67 -5.45 -6.55
CA ALA A 82 -3.23 -5.73 -6.44
C ALA A 82 -2.88 -7.20 -6.64
N GLN A 83 -3.84 -8.10 -6.52
CA GLN A 83 -3.60 -9.54 -6.55
C GLN A 83 -3.24 -10.03 -7.95
N THR A 84 -2.14 -10.80 -8.07
CA THR A 84 -1.79 -11.54 -9.27
C THR A 84 -1.90 -13.05 -9.04
N GLY A 85 -1.95 -13.48 -7.79
CA GLY A 85 -1.92 -14.90 -7.41
C GLY A 85 -0.51 -15.47 -7.32
N ARG A 86 0.51 -14.63 -7.52
CA ARG A 86 1.92 -15.06 -7.48
C ARG A 86 2.60 -14.57 -6.22
N ILE A 87 3.69 -15.22 -5.86
CA ILE A 87 4.56 -14.79 -4.76
C ILE A 87 5.02 -13.36 -5.02
N GLY A 88 5.01 -12.56 -3.97
CA GLY A 88 5.42 -11.16 -4.06
C GLY A 88 4.29 -10.16 -4.23
N ASP A 89 3.04 -10.61 -4.20
CA ASP A 89 1.87 -9.73 -4.29
C ASP A 89 1.82 -8.72 -3.15
N GLY A 90 2.41 -9.03 -2.01
CA GLY A 90 2.49 -8.12 -0.89
C GLY A 90 1.50 -8.42 0.21
N LYS A 91 1.32 -7.43 1.08
CA LYS A 91 0.48 -7.58 2.28
C LYS A 91 -0.20 -6.26 2.59
N ILE A 92 -1.30 -6.37 3.32
CA ILE A 92 -1.99 -5.21 3.88
C ILE A 92 -1.90 -5.31 5.40
N PHE A 93 -1.44 -4.24 6.04
CA PHE A 93 -1.38 -4.14 7.49
C PHE A 93 -2.41 -3.12 7.94
N ILE A 94 -3.13 -3.46 8.99
CA ILE A 94 -4.18 -2.60 9.54
C ILE A 94 -3.83 -2.28 10.98
N SER A 95 -3.87 -0.99 11.32
CA SER A 95 -3.63 -0.54 12.67
C SER A 95 -4.67 0.50 13.07
N SER A 96 -4.88 0.65 14.36
CA SER A 96 -5.75 1.69 14.90
C SER A 96 -5.01 3.01 14.96
N ILE A 97 -5.70 4.09 14.61
CA ILE A 97 -5.18 5.45 14.68
C ILE A 97 -5.84 6.16 15.84
N ASP A 98 -5.03 6.68 16.75
CA ASP A 98 -5.53 7.38 17.94
C ASP A 98 -6.13 8.74 17.58
N GLU A 99 -5.48 9.46 16.66
CA GLU A 99 -5.91 10.82 16.30
C GLU A 99 -5.43 11.15 14.89
N ALA A 100 -6.22 11.92 14.17
CA ALA A 100 -5.83 12.52 12.90
C ALA A 100 -6.15 14.02 12.96
N ILE A 101 -5.26 14.83 12.44
CA ILE A 101 -5.42 16.28 12.43
C ILE A 101 -5.12 16.79 11.04
N ARG A 102 -6.06 17.49 10.43
CA ARG A 102 -5.83 18.10 9.13
C ARG A 102 -5.04 19.39 9.32
N ILE A 103 -3.88 19.49 8.72
CA ILE A 103 -2.98 20.63 8.94
C ILE A 103 -3.61 21.94 8.52
N ARG A 104 -4.26 21.98 7.36
CA ARG A 104 -4.82 23.22 6.81
C ARG A 104 -5.95 23.79 7.67
N THR A 105 -6.79 22.93 8.21
CA THR A 105 -8.04 23.39 8.87
C THR A 105 -8.03 23.17 10.38
N GLY A 106 -7.16 22.31 10.90
CA GLY A 106 -7.17 21.91 12.30
C GLY A 106 -8.30 20.94 12.66
N GLU A 107 -9.07 20.47 11.68
CA GLU A 107 -10.10 19.45 11.93
C GLU A 107 -9.48 18.17 12.48
N ARG A 108 -10.22 17.49 13.35
CA ARG A 108 -9.75 16.31 14.05
C ARG A 108 -10.65 15.11 13.84
N GLY A 109 -10.10 13.93 14.07
CA GLY A 109 -10.84 12.68 14.02
C GLY A 109 -11.35 12.37 12.63
N SER A 110 -12.58 11.87 12.55
CA SER A 110 -13.21 11.47 11.28
C SER A 110 -13.31 12.63 10.29
N ASP A 111 -13.42 13.85 10.76
CA ASP A 111 -13.48 15.03 9.89
C ASP A 111 -12.13 15.33 9.21
N ALA A 112 -11.05 14.76 9.71
CA ALA A 112 -9.72 14.98 9.19
C ALA A 112 -9.30 13.95 8.11
N VAL A 113 -10.09 12.91 7.93
CA VAL A 113 -9.75 11.82 7.01
C VAL A 113 -10.72 11.66 5.85
#